data_ac06cadde68898d88c1a2778a844579f
#
_entry.id   ac06cadde68898d88c1a2778a844579f
#
_cell.length_a   1.000
_cell.length_b   1.000
_cell.length_c   1.000
_cell.angle_alpha   90.00
_cell.angle_beta   90.00
_cell.angle_gamma   90.00
#
_symmetry.space_group_name_H-M   'P 1'
#
loop_
_entity.id
_entity.type
_entity.pdbx_description
1 polymer ?
#
loop_
_entity_poly.entity_id
_entity_poly.type
_entity_poly.pdbx_seq_one_letter_code
_entity_poly.pdbx_strand_id
1 'polypeptide(L)'
;MPSYTTNPSIDQAAELNFKDSFYELAQQSESKLVKTGAIMFLPSKGKTNNMARIGRVELVEVDTRNPDKQYGDYALDNRQFTKRRFTKTIQVDALYDINELLKDPTSDILTQLDNAKERQIDRIGISAAVGVVLVGAPDASPTTVTAAADGVITIDGTAGFAYTVTTAITQNFINNDVAMSDFQGATICITGKENTNLMSEEKFINNDYISSRPVEKGVMEMVGTYRVCLFAGSVNGGIQVNSPILPEGTTTRKCVVLAPKSIAMAMEIGDMGVEKARGKVNSYDITIDLWINAMRTEGVKVQVITTTL
;
A
#
# COMPACT_ATOMS: atom_id res chain seq x y z
N MET A 1 -62.63 -27.44 -18.25
CA MET A 1 -61.93 -26.17 -18.02
C MET A 1 -60.46 -26.40 -18.27
N PRO A 2 -59.82 -25.68 -19.17
CA PRO A 2 -58.39 -25.85 -19.36
C PRO A 2 -57.66 -25.24 -18.13
N SER A 3 -56.84 -26.05 -17.46
CA SER A 3 -55.95 -25.59 -16.41
C SER A 3 -54.83 -24.74 -17.05
N TYR A 4 -54.85 -23.45 -16.78
CA TYR A 4 -53.72 -22.62 -17.07
C TYR A 4 -52.58 -23.00 -16.13
N THR A 5 -51.58 -23.66 -16.62
CA THR A 5 -50.32 -23.78 -15.91
C THR A 5 -49.66 -22.41 -15.91
N THR A 6 -49.71 -21.72 -14.80
CA THR A 6 -48.93 -20.52 -14.53
C THR A 6 -47.45 -20.87 -14.74
N ASN A 7 -46.80 -20.15 -15.63
CA ASN A 7 -45.40 -20.35 -15.91
C ASN A 7 -44.60 -19.74 -14.73
N PRO A 8 -43.95 -20.54 -13.86
CA PRO A 8 -43.35 -20.03 -12.62
C PRO A 8 -42.22 -19.03 -12.87
N SER A 9 -41.70 -18.98 -14.11
CA SER A 9 -40.68 -18.02 -14.49
C SER A 9 -41.20 -16.58 -14.69
N ILE A 10 -42.52 -16.43 -14.97
CA ILE A 10 -43.14 -15.11 -15.12
C ILE A 10 -43.49 -14.52 -13.75
N ASP A 11 -43.93 -15.35 -12.81
CA ASP A 11 -44.21 -14.89 -11.44
C ASP A 11 -42.93 -14.49 -10.67
N GLN A 12 -41.81 -15.17 -10.92
CA GLN A 12 -40.52 -14.77 -10.36
C GLN A 12 -39.97 -13.44 -10.92
N ALA A 13 -40.27 -13.18 -12.21
CA ALA A 13 -39.83 -11.90 -12.82
C ALA A 13 -40.65 -10.70 -12.33
N ALA A 14 -41.88 -10.91 -11.86
CA ALA A 14 -42.77 -9.86 -11.35
C ALA A 14 -42.49 -9.49 -9.88
N GLU A 15 -41.86 -10.38 -9.12
CA GLU A 15 -41.56 -10.14 -7.69
C GLU A 15 -40.16 -9.56 -7.41
N LEU A 16 -39.25 -9.57 -8.40
CA LEU A 16 -37.92 -9.02 -8.22
C LEU A 16 -37.94 -7.49 -8.47
N ASN A 17 -37.97 -6.75 -7.37
CA ASN A 17 -37.67 -5.32 -7.38
C ASN A 17 -36.17 -5.13 -7.70
N PHE A 18 -35.86 -4.95 -8.97
CA PHE A 18 -34.49 -4.63 -9.40
C PHE A 18 -34.15 -3.20 -9.01
N LYS A 19 -33.08 -3.04 -8.21
CA LYS A 19 -32.44 -1.74 -8.06
C LYS A 19 -31.77 -1.38 -9.38
N ASP A 20 -31.86 -0.11 -9.78
CA ASP A 20 -31.18 0.40 -10.98
C ASP A 20 -29.64 0.36 -10.89
N SER A 21 -29.08 -0.04 -9.75
CA SER A 21 -27.64 -0.12 -9.51
C SER A 21 -27.28 -1.38 -8.75
N PHE A 22 -26.19 -2.02 -9.13
CA PHE A 22 -25.59 -3.11 -8.35
C PHE A 22 -25.08 -2.54 -7.02
N TYR A 23 -25.25 -3.32 -5.96
CA TYR A 23 -24.65 -2.99 -4.68
C TYR A 23 -23.18 -3.45 -4.69
N GLU A 24 -22.28 -2.49 -4.56
CA GLU A 24 -20.86 -2.80 -4.42
C GLU A 24 -20.54 -3.34 -3.03
N LEU A 25 -19.82 -4.46 -2.99
CA LEU A 25 -19.35 -5.00 -1.71
C LEU A 25 -18.34 -4.04 -1.08
N ALA A 26 -18.41 -3.89 0.25
CA ALA A 26 -17.50 -3.03 0.99
C ALA A 26 -16.04 -3.45 0.76
N GLN A 27 -15.24 -2.55 0.20
CA GLN A 27 -13.84 -2.77 -0.13
C GLN A 27 -13.07 -1.46 -0.11
N GLN A 28 -11.75 -1.56 -0.17
CA GLN A 28 -10.91 -0.38 -0.32
C GLN A 28 -11.03 0.18 -1.75
N SER A 29 -11.41 1.46 -1.85
CA SER A 29 -11.58 2.19 -3.11
C SER A 29 -10.42 3.13 -3.45
N GLU A 30 -9.61 3.51 -2.47
CA GLU A 30 -8.49 4.43 -2.65
C GLU A 30 -7.21 3.84 -2.05
N SER A 31 -6.06 4.17 -2.63
CA SER A 31 -4.76 3.84 -2.04
C SER A 31 -4.52 4.66 -0.76
N LYS A 32 -4.30 3.95 0.33
CA LYS A 32 -4.04 4.56 1.64
C LYS A 32 -2.64 5.15 1.73
N LEU A 33 -1.66 4.51 1.10
CA LEU A 33 -0.27 4.98 1.10
C LEU A 33 -0.09 6.23 0.25
N VAL A 34 -0.81 6.36 -0.87
CA VAL A 34 -0.80 7.58 -1.68
C VAL A 34 -1.40 8.73 -0.89
N LYS A 35 -2.53 8.51 -0.23
CA LYS A 35 -3.24 9.51 0.58
C LYS A 35 -2.40 10.04 1.74
N THR A 36 -1.55 9.21 2.32
CA THR A 36 -0.67 9.61 3.43
C THR A 36 0.63 10.28 2.98
N GLY A 37 0.94 10.25 1.68
CA GLY A 37 2.17 10.84 1.13
C GLY A 37 3.42 9.99 1.34
N ALA A 38 3.28 8.72 1.72
CA ALA A 38 4.39 7.78 1.86
C ALA A 38 5.03 7.41 0.51
N ILE A 39 4.24 7.47 -0.58
CA ILE A 39 4.68 7.15 -1.94
C ILE A 39 5.06 8.42 -2.70
N MET A 40 6.21 8.34 -3.38
CA MET A 40 6.66 9.30 -4.38
C MET A 40 6.60 8.65 -5.76
N PHE A 41 5.87 9.26 -6.69
CA PHE A 41 5.81 8.77 -8.06
C PHE A 41 7.01 9.24 -8.87
N LEU A 42 7.66 8.31 -9.56
CA LEU A 42 8.74 8.57 -10.50
C LEU A 42 8.20 8.64 -11.93
N PRO A 43 8.87 9.38 -12.85
CA PRO A 43 8.54 9.35 -14.27
C PRO A 43 8.55 7.91 -14.81
N SER A 44 7.51 7.52 -15.52
CA SER A 44 7.26 6.12 -15.90
C SER A 44 7.68 5.79 -17.33
N LYS A 45 8.79 6.34 -17.83
CA LYS A 45 9.31 5.96 -19.14
C LYS A 45 10.23 4.75 -19.04
N GLY A 46 9.99 3.73 -19.87
CA GLY A 46 10.81 2.53 -19.93
C GLY A 46 10.47 1.45 -18.89
N LYS A 47 11.05 0.26 -19.06
CA LYS A 47 10.79 -0.91 -18.21
C LYS A 47 11.51 -0.84 -16.86
N THR A 48 12.73 -0.27 -16.84
CA THR A 48 13.56 -0.14 -15.64
C THR A 48 13.67 1.33 -15.26
N ASN A 49 13.44 1.61 -13.99
CA ASN A 49 13.56 2.94 -13.40
C ASN A 49 14.74 2.99 -12.46
N ASN A 50 15.51 4.08 -12.53
CA ASN A 50 16.68 4.34 -11.69
C ASN A 50 16.45 5.59 -10.86
N MET A 51 16.98 5.58 -9.65
CA MET A 51 17.07 6.74 -8.77
C MET A 51 18.49 6.85 -8.22
N ALA A 52 19.19 7.92 -8.57
CA ALA A 52 20.49 8.23 -8.02
C ALA A 52 20.37 8.89 -6.64
N ARG A 53 21.23 8.51 -5.71
CA ARG A 53 21.35 9.11 -4.39
C ARG A 53 22.79 9.59 -4.18
N ILE A 54 22.91 10.70 -3.50
CA ILE A 54 24.22 11.23 -3.07
C ILE A 54 24.37 10.94 -1.59
N GLY A 55 25.50 10.35 -1.22
CA GLY A 55 25.86 10.08 0.17
C GLY A 55 26.09 11.36 0.99
N ARG A 56 26.12 11.22 2.29
CA ARG A 56 26.45 12.33 3.21
C ARG A 56 27.87 12.80 2.98
N VAL A 57 28.06 14.11 3.06
CA VAL A 57 29.38 14.74 3.02
C VAL A 57 29.58 15.44 4.34
N GLU A 58 30.70 15.20 4.99
CA GLU A 58 31.06 15.84 6.25
C GLU A 58 32.11 16.92 6.02
N LEU A 59 32.04 17.98 6.81
CA LEU A 59 33.03 19.05 6.80
C LEU A 59 34.22 18.65 7.67
N VAL A 60 35.42 18.96 7.19
CA VAL A 60 36.66 18.74 7.94
C VAL A 60 37.06 20.08 8.57
N GLU A 61 37.34 20.07 9.86
CA GLU A 61 37.86 21.22 10.58
C GLU A 61 39.28 21.55 10.12
N VAL A 62 39.57 22.82 9.90
CA VAL A 62 40.86 23.29 9.45
C VAL A 62 41.33 24.40 10.39
N ASP A 63 42.41 24.14 11.12
CA ASP A 63 42.95 25.00 12.15
C ASP A 63 44.15 25.87 11.67
N THR A 64 44.46 25.84 10.38
CA THR A 64 45.59 26.58 9.83
C THR A 64 45.18 27.84 9.08
N ARG A 65 46.00 28.91 9.20
CA ARG A 65 45.80 30.16 8.48
C ARG A 65 46.19 30.03 7.02
N ASN A 66 45.55 29.78 6.07
CA ASN A 66 45.79 29.46 4.65
C ASN A 66 45.88 27.94 4.41
N PRO A 67 44.81 27.21 4.71
CA PRO A 67 44.77 25.76 4.45
C PRO A 67 44.78 25.45 2.95
N ASP A 68 45.40 24.36 2.58
CA ASP A 68 45.23 23.77 1.25
C ASP A 68 43.80 23.27 1.10
N LYS A 69 43.29 23.33 -0.16
CA LYS A 69 41.97 22.80 -0.47
C LYS A 69 41.96 21.31 -0.21
N GLN A 70 41.06 20.88 0.66
CA GLN A 70 40.79 19.44 0.86
C GLN A 70 39.78 18.98 -0.14
N TYR A 71 40.17 18.00 -0.98
CA TYR A 71 39.31 17.35 -1.95
C TYR A 71 38.77 16.09 -1.33
N GLY A 72 37.44 15.93 -1.31
CA GLY A 72 36.76 14.70 -0.90
C GLY A 72 35.89 14.19 -2.01
N ASP A 73 35.75 12.87 -2.10
CA ASP A 73 34.82 12.24 -3.00
C ASP A 73 33.45 12.11 -2.34
N TYR A 74 32.41 12.18 -3.13
CA TYR A 74 31.04 11.90 -2.71
C TYR A 74 30.62 10.51 -3.17
N ALA A 75 29.96 9.77 -2.29
CA ALA A 75 29.42 8.48 -2.64
C ALA A 75 28.15 8.64 -3.49
N LEU A 76 28.14 8.03 -4.66
CA LEU A 76 26.94 7.90 -5.50
C LEU A 76 26.40 6.49 -5.37
N ASP A 77 25.12 6.39 -5.09
CA ASP A 77 24.40 5.14 -5.02
C ASP A 77 23.18 5.20 -5.95
N ASN A 78 23.09 4.24 -6.86
CA ASN A 78 21.97 4.13 -7.78
C ASN A 78 21.07 2.97 -7.37
N ARG A 79 19.80 3.27 -7.18
CA ARG A 79 18.77 2.26 -6.93
C ARG A 79 17.97 2.05 -8.18
N GLN A 80 17.66 0.79 -8.48
CA GLN A 80 16.90 0.44 -9.66
C GLN A 80 15.82 -0.60 -9.36
N PHE A 81 14.75 -0.55 -10.15
CA PHE A 81 13.71 -1.56 -10.14
C PHE A 81 13.09 -1.70 -11.54
N THR A 82 12.59 -2.88 -11.82
CA THR A 82 11.92 -3.21 -13.07
C THR A 82 10.42 -3.30 -12.85
N LYS A 83 9.63 -2.62 -13.68
CA LYS A 83 8.17 -2.69 -13.63
C LYS A 83 7.69 -4.11 -13.95
N ARG A 84 6.61 -4.52 -13.28
CA ARG A 84 5.91 -5.79 -13.50
C ARG A 84 4.54 -5.50 -14.08
N ARG A 85 4.10 -6.35 -14.98
CA ARG A 85 2.78 -6.23 -15.61
C ARG A 85 1.74 -6.95 -14.77
N PHE A 86 0.63 -6.28 -14.52
CA PHE A 86 -0.57 -6.83 -13.92
C PHE A 86 -1.74 -6.54 -14.85
N THR A 87 -2.48 -7.57 -15.21
CA THR A 87 -3.63 -7.43 -16.10
C THR A 87 -4.80 -8.25 -15.58
N LYS A 88 -6.00 -7.75 -15.81
CA LYS A 88 -7.24 -8.48 -15.59
C LYS A 88 -8.21 -8.10 -16.68
N THR A 89 -8.80 -9.11 -17.31
CA THR A 89 -9.86 -8.96 -18.31
C THR A 89 -11.09 -9.68 -17.80
N ILE A 90 -12.24 -9.03 -17.89
CA ILE A 90 -13.56 -9.59 -17.58
C ILE A 90 -14.39 -9.48 -18.86
N GLN A 91 -14.92 -10.60 -19.32
CA GLN A 91 -15.79 -10.64 -20.48
C GLN A 91 -17.25 -10.54 -20.05
N VAL A 92 -18.00 -9.70 -20.74
CA VAL A 92 -19.44 -9.52 -20.56
C VAL A 92 -20.14 -9.87 -21.88
N ASP A 93 -21.11 -10.74 -21.85
CA ASP A 93 -21.97 -11.02 -23.00
C ASP A 93 -23.17 -10.08 -23.00
N ALA A 94 -23.22 -9.18 -24.01
CA ALA A 94 -24.23 -8.15 -24.09
C ALA A 94 -25.67 -8.68 -24.24
N LEU A 95 -25.83 -9.87 -24.82
CA LEU A 95 -27.18 -10.45 -24.98
C LEU A 95 -27.60 -11.31 -23.78
N TYR A 96 -26.67 -12.12 -23.26
CA TYR A 96 -26.98 -13.06 -22.20
C TYR A 96 -26.97 -12.38 -20.84
N ASP A 97 -25.85 -11.73 -20.48
CA ASP A 97 -25.66 -11.11 -19.16
C ASP A 97 -26.61 -9.90 -18.97
N ILE A 98 -26.78 -9.05 -19.99
CA ILE A 98 -27.67 -7.88 -19.90
C ILE A 98 -29.14 -8.31 -19.82
N ASN A 99 -29.55 -9.34 -20.57
CA ASN A 99 -30.92 -9.82 -20.49
C ASN A 99 -31.21 -10.54 -19.17
N GLU A 100 -30.27 -11.28 -18.60
CA GLU A 100 -30.45 -11.90 -17.28
C GLU A 100 -30.40 -10.88 -16.14
N LEU A 101 -29.49 -9.92 -16.22
CA LEU A 101 -29.31 -8.92 -15.17
C LEU A 101 -30.20 -7.69 -15.32
N LEU A 102 -30.93 -7.55 -16.45
CA LEU A 102 -31.75 -6.38 -16.81
C LEU A 102 -31.00 -5.04 -16.75
N LYS A 103 -29.66 -5.06 -16.63
CA LYS A 103 -28.78 -3.90 -16.55
C LYS A 103 -27.39 -4.21 -17.11
N ASP A 104 -26.78 -3.24 -17.75
CA ASP A 104 -25.38 -3.31 -18.20
C ASP A 104 -24.43 -3.18 -17.01
N PRO A 105 -23.65 -4.22 -16.65
CA PRO A 105 -22.72 -4.22 -15.54
C PRO A 105 -21.38 -3.52 -15.85
N THR A 106 -21.19 -3.01 -17.05
CA THR A 106 -19.88 -2.51 -17.53
C THR A 106 -19.28 -1.43 -16.64
N SER A 107 -20.09 -0.45 -16.22
CA SER A 107 -19.63 0.65 -15.36
C SER A 107 -19.20 0.16 -13.97
N ASP A 108 -19.98 -0.75 -13.41
CA ASP A 108 -19.72 -1.29 -12.06
C ASP A 108 -18.45 -2.17 -12.07
N ILE A 109 -18.23 -2.92 -13.15
CA ILE A 109 -17.00 -3.71 -13.35
C ILE A 109 -15.77 -2.81 -13.51
N LEU A 110 -15.87 -1.71 -14.26
CA LEU A 110 -14.78 -0.73 -14.35
C LEU A 110 -14.40 -0.15 -12.99
N THR A 111 -15.39 0.21 -12.18
CA THR A 111 -15.17 0.68 -10.80
C THR A 111 -14.45 -0.40 -9.95
N GLN A 112 -14.86 -1.66 -10.09
CA GLN A 112 -14.21 -2.76 -9.37
C GLN A 112 -12.75 -2.98 -9.80
N LEU A 113 -12.45 -2.81 -11.08
CA LEU A 113 -11.08 -2.88 -11.60
C LEU A 113 -10.23 -1.71 -11.12
N ASP A 114 -10.79 -0.50 -11.05
CA ASP A 114 -10.10 0.66 -10.50
C ASP A 114 -9.79 0.47 -9.01
N ASN A 115 -10.73 0.00 -8.23
CA ASN A 115 -10.53 -0.36 -6.83
C ASN A 115 -9.44 -1.45 -6.67
N ALA A 116 -9.36 -2.40 -7.60
CA ALA A 116 -8.32 -3.43 -7.59
C ALA A 116 -6.92 -2.83 -7.88
N LYS A 117 -6.82 -1.83 -8.76
CA LYS A 117 -5.59 -1.08 -9.03
C LYS A 117 -5.11 -0.37 -7.75
N GLU A 118 -5.99 0.33 -7.07
CA GLU A 118 -5.64 1.06 -5.84
C GLU A 118 -5.12 0.12 -4.73
N ARG A 119 -5.75 -1.05 -4.57
CA ARG A 119 -5.24 -2.09 -3.65
C ARG A 119 -3.88 -2.63 -4.06
N GLN A 120 -3.63 -2.76 -5.37
CA GLN A 120 -2.36 -3.25 -5.89
C GLN A 120 -1.21 -2.25 -5.65
N ILE A 121 -1.49 -0.95 -5.73
CA ILE A 121 -0.54 0.11 -5.38
C ILE A 121 -0.07 -0.05 -3.93
N ASP A 122 -1.00 -0.20 -2.99
CA ASP A 122 -0.67 -0.37 -1.58
C ASP A 122 0.14 -1.66 -1.33
N ARG A 123 -0.26 -2.77 -1.97
CA ARG A 123 0.45 -4.05 -1.86
C ARG A 123 1.90 -3.95 -2.32
N ILE A 124 2.13 -3.32 -3.46
CA ILE A 124 3.47 -3.13 -4.01
C ILE A 124 4.29 -2.18 -3.14
N GLY A 125 3.68 -1.10 -2.65
CA GLY A 125 4.33 -0.16 -1.74
C GLY A 125 4.83 -0.83 -0.45
N ILE A 126 3.99 -1.61 0.22
CA ILE A 126 4.38 -2.35 1.43
C ILE A 126 5.41 -3.45 1.11
N SER A 127 5.24 -4.17 0.00
CA SER A 127 6.22 -5.17 -0.43
C SER A 127 7.60 -4.56 -0.68
N ALA A 128 7.64 -3.36 -1.29
CA ALA A 128 8.88 -2.63 -1.51
C ALA A 128 9.51 -2.14 -0.19
N ALA A 129 8.69 -1.78 0.81
CA ALA A 129 9.16 -1.36 2.12
C ALA A 129 9.96 -2.46 2.84
N VAL A 130 9.46 -3.69 2.78
CA VAL A 130 10.05 -4.85 3.49
C VAL A 130 11.00 -5.67 2.63
N GLY A 131 10.85 -5.58 1.30
CA GLY A 131 11.58 -6.37 0.32
C GLY A 131 13.05 -6.01 0.16
N VAL A 132 13.67 -6.59 -0.85
CA VAL A 132 15.03 -6.28 -1.29
C VAL A 132 15.05 -5.12 -2.27
N VAL A 133 16.16 -4.38 -2.31
CA VAL A 133 16.40 -3.31 -3.27
C VAL A 133 17.61 -3.68 -4.12
N LEU A 134 17.57 -3.36 -5.41
CA LEU A 134 18.69 -3.52 -6.32
C LEU A 134 19.50 -2.22 -6.34
N VAL A 135 20.78 -2.33 -6.04
CA VAL A 135 21.75 -1.22 -5.96
C VAL A 135 22.87 -1.46 -6.94
N GLY A 136 23.24 -0.47 -7.70
CA GLY A 136 24.36 -0.56 -8.64
C GLY A 136 24.24 0.42 -9.81
N ALA A 137 25.29 0.55 -10.58
CA ALA A 137 25.29 1.34 -11.80
C ALA A 137 24.33 0.73 -12.84
N PRO A 138 23.74 1.53 -13.73
CA PRO A 138 22.81 1.03 -14.74
C PRO A 138 23.42 -0.03 -15.67
N ASP A 139 24.71 0.04 -15.87
CA ASP A 139 25.47 -0.82 -16.81
C ASP A 139 26.12 -2.04 -16.13
N ALA A 140 26.03 -2.15 -14.81
CA ALA A 140 26.56 -3.26 -14.04
C ALA A 140 25.43 -4.16 -13.50
N SER A 141 25.76 -5.43 -13.24
CA SER A 141 24.82 -6.31 -12.57
C SER A 141 24.48 -5.75 -11.18
N PRO A 142 23.20 -5.43 -10.91
CA PRO A 142 22.83 -4.82 -9.64
C PRO A 142 23.05 -5.78 -8.48
N THR A 143 23.56 -5.25 -7.38
CA THR A 143 23.67 -5.98 -6.12
C THR A 143 22.34 -5.93 -5.37
N THR A 144 21.90 -7.07 -4.86
CA THR A 144 20.70 -7.17 -4.04
C THR A 144 21.01 -6.79 -2.59
N VAL A 145 20.34 -5.75 -2.09
CA VAL A 145 20.47 -5.29 -0.70
C VAL A 145 19.21 -5.64 0.07
N THR A 146 19.35 -6.39 1.16
CA THR A 146 18.21 -6.74 2.04
C THR A 146 17.73 -5.52 2.84
N ALA A 147 16.55 -5.60 3.42
CA ALA A 147 16.00 -4.53 4.24
C ALA A 147 16.93 -4.17 5.42
N ALA A 148 17.43 -5.16 6.13
CA ALA A 148 18.33 -4.95 7.27
C ALA A 148 19.69 -4.35 6.84
N ALA A 149 20.26 -4.81 5.73
CA ALA A 149 21.52 -4.27 5.20
C ALA A 149 21.36 -2.83 4.67
N ASP A 150 20.15 -2.44 4.28
CA ASP A 150 19.80 -1.09 3.85
C ASP A 150 19.52 -0.12 5.03
N GLY A 151 19.56 -0.59 6.26
CA GLY A 151 19.30 0.22 7.46
C GLY A 151 17.83 0.26 7.90
N VAL A 152 16.98 -0.63 7.40
CA VAL A 152 15.61 -0.79 7.93
C VAL A 152 15.68 -1.39 9.33
N ILE A 153 15.11 -0.68 10.31
CA ILE A 153 15.10 -1.14 11.69
C ILE A 153 13.88 -2.01 11.94
N THR A 154 14.09 -3.12 12.64
CA THR A 154 13.00 -3.97 13.12
C THR A 154 12.78 -3.72 14.61
N ILE A 155 11.54 -3.41 14.97
CA ILE A 155 11.10 -3.20 16.35
C ILE A 155 10.30 -4.42 16.78
N ASP A 156 10.58 -4.93 17.97
CA ASP A 156 9.82 -6.01 18.56
C ASP A 156 8.53 -5.47 19.20
N GLY A 157 7.41 -5.82 18.64
CA GLY A 157 6.06 -5.53 19.12
C GLY A 157 5.28 -6.80 19.48
N THR A 158 5.96 -7.93 19.69
CA THR A 158 5.32 -9.23 19.99
C THR A 158 4.57 -9.24 21.33
N ALA A 159 4.98 -8.41 22.29
CA ALA A 159 4.28 -8.19 23.55
C ALA A 159 2.96 -7.38 23.41
N GLY A 160 2.66 -6.90 22.22
CA GLY A 160 1.53 -6.05 21.89
C GLY A 160 1.96 -4.71 21.31
N PHE A 161 1.11 -4.13 20.47
CA PHE A 161 1.38 -2.80 19.92
C PHE A 161 0.98 -1.73 20.95
N ALA A 162 1.97 -1.26 21.71
CA ALA A 162 1.80 -0.35 22.85
C ALA A 162 2.43 1.02 22.57
N TYR A 163 2.20 1.98 23.45
CA TYR A 163 2.84 3.32 23.39
C TYR A 163 4.38 3.24 23.39
N THR A 164 4.95 2.25 24.05
CA THR A 164 6.40 2.01 24.03
C THR A 164 6.96 1.75 22.64
N VAL A 165 6.19 1.10 21.78
CA VAL A 165 6.56 0.89 20.38
C VAL A 165 6.60 2.22 19.62
N THR A 166 5.66 3.13 19.87
CA THR A 166 5.65 4.45 19.21
C THR A 166 6.81 5.33 19.67
N THR A 167 7.21 5.25 20.94
CA THR A 167 8.41 5.96 21.42
C THR A 167 9.69 5.37 20.83
N ALA A 168 9.77 4.06 20.66
CA ALA A 168 10.89 3.39 19.99
C ALA A 168 11.01 3.81 18.52
N ILE A 169 9.89 3.98 17.80
CA ILE A 169 9.88 4.52 16.43
C ILE A 169 10.55 5.87 16.37
N THR A 170 10.14 6.78 17.27
CA THR A 170 10.71 8.15 17.35
C THR A 170 12.21 8.11 17.69
N GLN A 171 12.59 7.32 18.67
CA GLN A 171 13.99 7.15 19.07
C GLN A 171 14.85 6.66 17.92
N ASN A 172 14.35 5.71 17.13
CA ASN A 172 15.07 5.15 15.99
C ASN A 172 15.26 6.19 14.88
N PHE A 173 14.26 7.02 14.58
CA PHE A 173 14.43 8.10 13.61
C PHE A 173 15.48 9.11 14.05
N ILE A 174 15.45 9.51 15.32
CA ILE A 174 16.45 10.44 15.89
C ILE A 174 17.85 9.83 15.89
N ASN A 175 18.00 8.59 16.31
CA ASN A 175 19.28 7.88 16.35
C ASN A 175 19.93 7.71 14.95
N ASN A 176 19.11 7.65 13.91
CA ASN A 176 19.58 7.57 12.52
C ASN A 176 19.70 8.95 11.86
N ASP A 177 19.63 10.03 12.66
CA ASP A 177 19.77 11.40 12.19
C ASP A 177 18.80 11.74 11.04
N VAL A 178 17.57 11.20 11.11
CA VAL A 178 16.49 11.58 10.21
C VAL A 178 15.92 12.90 10.67
N ALA A 179 15.89 13.89 9.78
CA ALA A 179 15.39 15.21 10.11
C ALA A 179 13.94 15.15 10.60
N MET A 180 13.61 15.96 11.61
CA MET A 180 12.27 15.98 12.20
C MET A 180 11.18 16.28 11.15
N SER A 181 11.48 17.14 10.18
CA SER A 181 10.60 17.43 9.03
C SER A 181 10.30 16.22 8.19
N ASP A 182 11.23 15.25 8.11
CA ASP A 182 11.13 14.08 7.26
C ASP A 182 10.33 12.94 7.91
N PHE A 183 10.27 12.86 9.25
CA PHE A 183 9.47 11.85 9.93
C PHE A 183 8.18 12.38 10.55
N GLN A 184 8.00 13.71 10.67
CA GLN A 184 6.70 14.29 11.00
C GLN A 184 5.66 13.93 9.94
N GLY A 185 4.55 13.31 10.39
CA GLY A 185 3.54 12.80 9.49
C GLY A 185 3.89 11.44 8.83
N ALA A 186 4.91 10.74 9.36
CA ALA A 186 5.14 9.35 8.99
C ALA A 186 3.87 8.51 9.25
N THR A 187 3.69 7.51 8.43
CA THR A 187 2.50 6.66 8.44
C THR A 187 2.81 5.32 9.10
N ILE A 188 2.04 4.96 10.11
CA ILE A 188 2.09 3.65 10.75
C ILE A 188 1.00 2.78 10.11
N CYS A 189 1.40 1.73 9.42
CA CYS A 189 0.51 0.77 8.78
C CYS A 189 0.25 -0.40 9.73
N ILE A 190 -0.96 -0.49 10.28
CA ILE A 190 -1.37 -1.51 11.24
C ILE A 190 -2.71 -2.13 10.84
N THR A 191 -3.12 -3.18 11.54
CA THR A 191 -4.45 -3.78 11.39
C THR A 191 -5.39 -3.40 12.53
N GLY A 192 -6.62 -3.88 12.44
CA GLY A 192 -7.61 -3.67 13.51
C GLY A 192 -7.20 -4.22 14.88
N LYS A 193 -6.40 -5.31 14.91
CA LYS A 193 -5.91 -5.89 16.17
C LYS A 193 -4.95 -4.92 16.89
N GLU A 194 -3.96 -4.43 16.18
CA GLU A 194 -2.99 -3.48 16.73
C GLU A 194 -3.67 -2.15 17.11
N ASN A 195 -4.66 -1.72 16.32
CA ASN A 195 -5.47 -0.55 16.67
C ASN A 195 -6.23 -0.75 18.00
N THR A 196 -6.81 -1.93 18.19
CA THR A 196 -7.51 -2.25 19.46
C THR A 196 -6.52 -2.26 20.63
N ASN A 197 -5.32 -2.82 20.45
CA ASN A 197 -4.29 -2.82 21.47
C ASN A 197 -3.88 -1.39 21.86
N LEU A 198 -3.66 -0.50 20.88
CA LEU A 198 -3.39 0.91 21.14
C LEU A 198 -4.53 1.59 21.91
N MET A 199 -5.76 1.33 21.52
CA MET A 199 -6.93 1.94 22.16
C MET A 199 -7.17 1.44 23.60
N SER A 200 -6.66 0.27 23.96
CA SER A 200 -6.73 -0.28 25.31
C SER A 200 -5.66 0.24 26.27
N GLU A 201 -4.67 0.96 25.76
CA GLU A 201 -3.62 1.57 26.57
C GLU A 201 -4.16 2.71 27.45
N GLU A 202 -3.82 2.70 28.74
CA GLU A 202 -4.26 3.70 29.71
C GLU A 202 -3.94 5.14 29.30
N LYS A 203 -2.78 5.37 28.66
CA LYS A 203 -2.35 6.68 28.17
C LYS A 203 -3.25 7.27 27.09
N PHE A 204 -3.97 6.45 26.36
CA PHE A 204 -4.91 6.87 25.32
C PHE A 204 -6.37 6.91 25.81
N ILE A 205 -6.64 6.32 26.96
CA ILE A 205 -7.97 6.30 27.58
C ILE A 205 -8.14 7.48 28.55
N ASN A 206 -7.07 7.86 29.24
CA ASN A 206 -7.12 8.85 30.29
C ASN A 206 -7.06 10.29 29.72
N ASN A 207 -8.04 11.13 30.10
CA ASN A 207 -8.16 12.52 29.69
C ASN A 207 -6.97 13.41 30.10
N ASP A 208 -6.22 13.01 31.10
CA ASP A 208 -5.07 13.78 31.58
C ASP A 208 -3.91 13.82 30.56
N TYR A 209 -3.91 12.87 29.62
CA TYR A 209 -2.86 12.74 28.61
C TYR A 209 -3.29 13.19 27.21
N ILE A 210 -4.59 13.20 26.88
CA ILE A 210 -5.10 13.47 25.55
C ILE A 210 -6.35 14.35 25.60
N SER A 211 -6.36 15.43 24.82
CA SER A 211 -7.47 16.37 24.72
C SER A 211 -8.72 15.84 23.98
N SER A 212 -8.56 14.80 23.15
CA SER A 212 -9.67 14.12 22.48
C SER A 212 -9.51 12.62 22.58
N ARG A 213 -10.56 11.94 23.04
CA ARG A 213 -10.51 10.47 23.27
C ARG A 213 -10.62 9.71 21.94
N PRO A 214 -9.64 8.89 21.57
CA PRO A 214 -9.75 8.00 20.41
C PRO A 214 -10.89 6.99 20.54
N VAL A 215 -11.22 6.63 21.78
CA VAL A 215 -12.29 5.69 22.10
C VAL A 215 -13.67 6.15 21.62
N GLU A 216 -13.92 7.45 21.57
CA GLU A 216 -15.19 8.01 21.06
C GLU A 216 -15.37 7.79 19.57
N LYS A 217 -14.26 7.74 18.80
CA LYS A 217 -14.27 7.54 17.35
C LYS A 217 -14.17 6.06 16.93
N GLY A 218 -13.78 5.16 17.85
CA GLY A 218 -13.57 3.75 17.54
C GLY A 218 -12.35 3.44 16.66
N VAL A 219 -11.64 4.47 16.20
CA VAL A 219 -10.46 4.35 15.33
C VAL A 219 -9.45 5.40 15.73
N MET A 220 -8.19 5.00 15.83
CA MET A 220 -7.09 5.93 16.07
C MET A 220 -6.56 6.45 14.73
N GLU A 221 -6.74 7.73 14.46
CA GLU A 221 -6.27 8.38 13.23
C GLU A 221 -4.82 8.86 13.34
N MET A 222 -4.40 9.26 14.54
CA MET A 222 -3.05 9.77 14.82
C MET A 222 -2.54 9.26 16.17
N VAL A 223 -1.25 8.98 16.24
CA VAL A 223 -0.53 8.66 17.48
C VAL A 223 0.69 9.58 17.58
N GLY A 224 0.62 10.59 18.44
CA GLY A 224 1.62 11.66 18.44
C GLY A 224 1.63 12.42 17.12
N THR A 225 2.76 12.40 16.43
CA THR A 225 2.94 13.04 15.11
C THR A 225 2.71 12.09 13.94
N TYR A 226 2.41 10.82 14.21
CA TYR A 226 2.29 9.77 13.21
C TYR A 226 0.82 9.58 12.77
N ARG A 227 0.61 9.40 11.50
CA ARG A 227 -0.69 9.02 10.93
C ARG A 227 -0.87 7.52 11.04
N VAL A 228 -2.04 7.06 11.44
CA VAL A 228 -2.37 5.65 11.49
C VAL A 228 -3.13 5.25 10.23
N CYS A 229 -2.64 4.24 9.57
CA CYS A 229 -3.23 3.68 8.38
C CYS A 229 -3.69 2.24 8.65
N LEU A 230 -5.00 2.01 8.67
CA LEU A 230 -5.57 0.71 8.99
C LEU A 230 -5.72 -0.12 7.72
N PHE A 231 -5.12 -1.29 7.71
CA PHE A 231 -5.29 -2.30 6.67
C PHE A 231 -6.10 -3.48 7.18
N ALA A 232 -6.77 -4.17 6.25
CA ALA A 232 -7.48 -5.39 6.60
C ALA A 232 -6.47 -6.43 7.12
N GLY A 233 -6.75 -7.00 8.28
CA GLY A 233 -6.02 -8.14 8.83
C GLY A 233 -6.49 -9.44 8.21
N SER A 234 -5.67 -10.50 8.31
CA SER A 234 -6.09 -11.85 7.99
C SER A 234 -7.17 -12.29 8.99
N VAL A 235 -8.29 -12.79 8.49
CA VAL A 235 -9.34 -13.36 9.32
C VAL A 235 -9.04 -14.84 9.47
N ASN A 236 -8.74 -15.26 10.69
CA ASN A 236 -8.53 -16.67 11.03
C ASN A 236 -9.85 -17.44 10.84
N GLY A 237 -9.90 -18.38 9.89
CA GLY A 237 -11.03 -19.27 9.63
C GLY A 237 -12.07 -18.82 8.59
N GLY A 238 -11.97 -17.65 8.02
CA GLY A 238 -12.75 -17.22 6.85
C GLY A 238 -11.86 -17.16 5.62
N ILE A 239 -12.38 -17.56 4.48
CA ILE A 239 -11.75 -17.63 3.14
C ILE A 239 -11.21 -16.27 2.66
N GLN A 240 -10.45 -15.58 3.46
CA GLN A 240 -9.55 -14.54 2.99
C GLN A 240 -8.13 -14.93 3.36
N VAL A 241 -7.68 -15.92 2.70
CA VAL A 241 -6.26 -16.16 2.49
C VAL A 241 -5.74 -14.95 1.74
N ASN A 242 -5.07 -14.11 2.43
CA ASN A 242 -4.37 -12.93 2.02
C ASN A 242 -4.98 -11.67 2.64
N SER A 243 -4.49 -11.32 3.81
CA SER A 243 -4.27 -9.91 4.04
C SER A 243 -3.21 -9.51 3.03
N PRO A 244 -3.59 -8.84 2.00
CA PRO A 244 -2.72 -8.73 0.85
C PRO A 244 -1.66 -7.67 1.02
N ILE A 245 -1.62 -6.98 2.14
CA ILE A 245 -0.90 -5.72 2.25
C ILE A 245 0.23 -5.82 3.27
N LEU A 246 -0.04 -6.29 4.49
CA LEU A 246 1.00 -6.48 5.48
C LEU A 246 1.56 -7.90 5.42
N PRO A 247 2.88 -8.10 5.29
CA PRO A 247 3.48 -9.42 5.25
C PRO A 247 3.22 -10.18 6.54
N GLU A 248 2.69 -11.38 6.44
CA GLU A 248 2.40 -12.28 7.56
C GLU A 248 3.29 -13.52 7.50
N GLY A 249 3.79 -13.94 8.66
CA GLY A 249 4.39 -15.25 8.89
C GLY A 249 3.37 -16.21 9.50
N THR A 250 3.84 -17.31 10.06
CA THR A 250 2.98 -18.33 10.70
C THR A 250 2.37 -17.82 12.01
N THR A 251 3.10 -17.00 12.76
CA THR A 251 2.71 -16.51 14.11
C THR A 251 2.87 -15.01 14.27
N THR A 252 3.49 -14.35 13.29
CA THR A 252 3.83 -12.94 13.40
C THR A 252 3.40 -12.18 12.14
N ARG A 253 3.11 -10.91 12.32
CA ARG A 253 2.80 -9.94 11.27
C ARG A 253 3.83 -8.83 11.29
N LYS A 254 4.13 -8.29 10.12
CA LYS A 254 5.00 -7.13 9.97
C LYS A 254 4.17 -5.88 9.70
N CYS A 255 4.00 -5.07 10.72
CA CYS A 255 3.50 -3.71 10.58
C CYS A 255 4.64 -2.81 10.10
N VAL A 256 4.34 -1.80 9.30
CA VAL A 256 5.38 -0.96 8.67
C VAL A 256 5.16 0.49 9.01
N VAL A 257 6.24 1.18 9.33
CA VAL A 257 6.26 2.63 9.49
C VAL A 257 6.98 3.24 8.31
N LEU A 258 6.34 4.16 7.64
CA LEU A 258 6.81 4.82 6.44
C LEU A 258 6.90 6.32 6.66
N ALA A 259 8.10 6.87 6.58
CA ALA A 259 8.27 8.31 6.50
C ALA A 259 7.73 8.84 5.16
N PRO A 260 7.37 10.12 5.06
CA PRO A 260 6.97 10.73 3.80
C PRO A 260 8.00 10.48 2.68
N LYS A 261 7.51 10.13 1.48
CA LYS A 261 8.34 9.83 0.31
C LYS A 261 9.38 8.72 0.52
N SER A 262 9.13 7.80 1.46
CA SER A 262 10.02 6.66 1.72
C SER A 262 9.97 5.58 0.65
N ILE A 263 8.92 5.56 -0.17
CA ILE A 263 8.73 4.62 -1.26
C ILE A 263 8.71 5.38 -2.59
N ALA A 264 9.58 5.00 -3.50
CA ALA A 264 9.57 5.47 -4.89
C ALA A 264 8.85 4.44 -5.76
N MET A 265 7.84 4.85 -6.48
CA MET A 265 6.98 4.01 -7.31
C MET A 265 6.95 4.54 -8.74
N ALA A 266 7.02 3.65 -9.71
CA ALA A 266 6.73 3.98 -11.10
C ALA A 266 5.52 3.17 -11.55
N MET A 267 4.54 3.86 -12.09
CA MET A 267 3.28 3.29 -12.56
C MET A 267 2.98 3.80 -13.97
N GLU A 268 2.55 2.89 -14.82
CA GLU A 268 2.09 3.17 -16.16
C GLU A 268 0.83 2.36 -16.42
N ILE A 269 -0.24 3.02 -16.76
CA ILE A 269 -1.49 2.39 -17.14
C ILE A 269 -1.40 2.16 -18.65
N GLY A 270 -1.37 0.89 -19.07
CA GLY A 270 -1.28 0.52 -20.47
C GLY A 270 -2.61 0.72 -21.17
N ASP A 271 -3.63 0.02 -20.68
CA ASP A 271 -4.98 0.10 -21.20
C ASP A 271 -5.99 -0.08 -20.06
N MET A 272 -7.02 0.73 -20.07
CA MET A 272 -8.16 0.60 -19.18
C MET A 272 -9.40 0.99 -19.96
N GLY A 273 -10.19 0.01 -20.35
CA GLY A 273 -11.32 0.28 -21.19
C GLY A 273 -12.18 -0.92 -21.50
N VAL A 274 -13.18 -0.66 -22.34
CA VAL A 274 -14.12 -1.63 -22.83
C VAL A 274 -13.88 -1.80 -24.32
N GLU A 275 -13.54 -3.00 -24.74
CA GLU A 275 -13.33 -3.34 -26.13
C GLU A 275 -14.28 -4.45 -26.56
N LYS A 276 -14.60 -4.49 -27.84
CA LYS A 276 -15.38 -5.62 -28.39
C LYS A 276 -14.54 -6.89 -28.36
N ALA A 277 -15.06 -7.94 -27.74
CA ALA A 277 -14.38 -9.22 -27.65
C ALA A 277 -14.09 -9.82 -29.01
N ARG A 278 -12.81 -10.13 -29.25
CA ARG A 278 -12.37 -10.65 -30.55
C ARG A 278 -12.87 -12.08 -30.77
N GLY A 279 -13.58 -12.30 -31.89
CA GLY A 279 -14.10 -13.62 -32.25
C GLY A 279 -15.33 -14.06 -31.46
N LYS A 280 -15.95 -13.17 -30.70
CA LYS A 280 -17.21 -13.37 -29.99
C LYS A 280 -18.32 -12.50 -30.59
N VAL A 281 -19.55 -13.02 -30.59
CA VAL A 281 -20.71 -12.26 -31.02
C VAL A 281 -21.28 -11.51 -29.82
N ASN A 282 -21.44 -10.19 -29.95
CA ASN A 282 -22.02 -9.30 -28.92
C ASN A 282 -21.40 -9.37 -27.52
N SER A 283 -20.12 -9.71 -27.42
CA SER A 283 -19.41 -9.70 -26.15
C SER A 283 -18.41 -8.55 -26.10
N TYR A 284 -18.22 -8.00 -24.88
CA TYR A 284 -17.24 -6.96 -24.59
C TYR A 284 -16.22 -7.45 -23.59
N ASP A 285 -14.97 -7.11 -23.80
CA ASP A 285 -13.86 -7.35 -22.89
C ASP A 285 -13.57 -6.04 -22.12
N ILE A 286 -13.70 -6.10 -20.81
CA ILE A 286 -13.37 -5.02 -19.90
C ILE A 286 -12.00 -5.33 -19.33
N THR A 287 -10.99 -4.53 -19.70
CA THR A 287 -9.60 -4.84 -19.39
C THR A 287 -8.97 -3.70 -18.59
N ILE A 288 -8.12 -4.05 -17.64
CA ILE A 288 -7.13 -3.18 -17.04
C ILE A 288 -5.74 -3.80 -17.23
N ASP A 289 -4.81 -2.99 -17.71
CA ASP A 289 -3.40 -3.35 -17.87
C ASP A 289 -2.53 -2.33 -17.16
N LEU A 290 -1.75 -2.79 -16.19
CA LEU A 290 -0.97 -1.95 -15.30
C LEU A 290 0.47 -2.44 -15.23
N TRP A 291 1.40 -1.55 -15.55
CA TRP A 291 2.82 -1.76 -15.30
C TRP A 291 3.25 -0.97 -14.07
N ILE A 292 3.61 -1.67 -13.00
CA ILE A 292 3.91 -1.04 -11.72
C ILE A 292 5.01 -1.79 -10.98
N ASN A 293 5.85 -1.06 -10.30
CA ASN A 293 6.70 -1.56 -9.23
C ASN A 293 7.18 -0.39 -8.37
N ALA A 294 7.79 -0.71 -7.24
CA ALA A 294 8.28 0.27 -6.28
C ALA A 294 9.57 -0.21 -5.62
N MET A 295 10.29 0.73 -5.02
CA MET A 295 11.46 0.46 -4.18
C MET A 295 11.49 1.44 -2.99
N ARG A 296 12.23 1.09 -1.95
CA ARG A 296 12.55 2.06 -0.87
C ARG A 296 13.50 3.14 -1.40
N THR A 297 13.24 4.38 -1.03
CA THR A 297 14.19 5.47 -1.27
C THR A 297 15.39 5.39 -0.33
N GLU A 298 15.14 5.13 0.95
CA GLU A 298 16.16 4.99 2.00
C GLU A 298 15.66 3.99 3.05
N GLY A 299 16.56 3.12 3.53
CA GLY A 299 16.19 2.14 4.55
C GLY A 299 15.86 2.80 5.88
N VAL A 300 16.61 3.83 6.28
CA VAL A 300 16.40 4.55 7.55
C VAL A 300 15.03 5.27 7.65
N LYS A 301 14.37 5.54 6.51
CA LYS A 301 13.01 6.11 6.46
C LYS A 301 11.90 5.07 6.63
N VAL A 302 12.28 3.80 6.74
CA VAL A 302 11.34 2.67 6.88
C VAL A 302 11.67 1.91 8.15
N GLN A 303 10.68 1.63 8.96
CA GLN A 303 10.82 0.74 10.11
C GLN A 303 9.79 -0.38 10.04
N VAL A 304 10.14 -1.54 10.53
CA VAL A 304 9.28 -2.73 10.56
C VAL A 304 9.01 -3.11 12.01
N ILE A 305 7.74 -3.28 12.35
CA ILE A 305 7.33 -3.71 13.69
C ILE A 305 6.81 -5.13 13.56
N THR A 306 7.40 -6.05 14.31
CA THR A 306 6.93 -7.43 14.34
C THR A 306 5.91 -7.59 15.46
N THR A 307 4.66 -7.90 15.12
CA THR A 307 3.57 -8.16 16.08
C THR A 307 3.12 -9.61 16.02
N THR A 308 2.46 -10.13 17.05
CA THR A 308 1.85 -11.45 17.04
C THR A 308 0.52 -11.43 16.29
N LEU A 309 0.23 -12.50 15.53
CA LEU A 309 -1.03 -12.72 14.82
C LEU A 309 -2.22 -12.94 15.77
#